data_527f511989256fbc48bf876e33882bdd
#
_entry.id   527f511989256fbc48bf876e33882bdd
#
_cell.length_a   1.000
_cell.length_b   1.000
_cell.length_c   1.000
_cell.angle_alpha   90.00
_cell.angle_beta   90.00
_cell.angle_gamma   90.00
#
_symmetry.space_group_name_H-M   'P 1'
#
loop_
_entity.id
_entity.type
_entity.pdbx_description
1 polymer ?
#
loop_
_entity_poly.entity_id
_entity_poly.type
_entity_poly.pdbx_seq_one_letter_code
_entity_poly.pdbx_strand_id
1 'polypeptide(L)'
;MNPGTRNFLRRPAFRQWVKLVLRILLLGYLALMFVGAILINPLLFHPPGHKDELRGQVKLHTADGNDVTGLYLPNPQSAYVLLFSYGNGEDLVADRDFLQEFLSHGWGVMAYDYPGYGTSTGKPSESGCEAAIDAAYAFLVSEKHIPPARIVLYGRSLGSGPAVDLASRKPVGGLVLQSAYTSIFRVVTHYRILPWDVFNNIAKISSIHAPLLSIHGTDDHVVPFWHGKALFDAHPGPKQFLWVPGADHNNLVDVAGETLWTALDTFRRSLPR
;
A
#
# COMPACT_ATOMS: atom_id res chain seq x y z
N MET A 1 12.38 7.45 50.41
CA MET A 1 12.19 5.98 50.32
C MET A 1 12.40 5.35 51.67
N ASN A 2 11.40 4.62 52.16
CA ASN A 2 11.42 3.99 53.48
C ASN A 2 12.52 2.88 53.54
N PRO A 3 13.34 2.80 54.63
CA PRO A 3 14.42 1.81 54.75
C PRO A 3 13.97 0.33 54.57
N GLY A 4 12.70 0.03 54.87
CA GLY A 4 12.12 -1.30 54.69
C GLY A 4 11.99 -1.77 53.22
N THR A 5 11.75 -0.82 52.31
CA THR A 5 11.63 -1.13 50.87
C THR A 5 12.97 -1.45 50.21
N ARG A 6 14.09 -0.86 50.66
CA ARG A 6 15.43 -1.15 50.17
C ARG A 6 15.90 -2.58 50.52
N ASN A 7 15.52 -3.12 51.68
CA ASN A 7 15.91 -4.48 52.12
C ASN A 7 15.10 -5.56 51.40
N PHE A 8 13.84 -5.30 51.03
CA PHE A 8 13.00 -6.24 50.27
C PHE A 8 13.55 -6.50 48.86
N LEU A 9 13.97 -5.45 48.15
CA LEU A 9 14.52 -5.54 46.79
C LEU A 9 15.91 -6.26 46.75
N ARG A 10 16.61 -6.38 47.86
CA ARG A 10 17.90 -7.08 47.97
C ARG A 10 17.78 -8.55 48.31
N ARG A 11 16.59 -9.08 48.63
CA ARG A 11 16.39 -10.51 48.94
C ARG A 11 16.70 -11.38 47.74
N PRO A 12 17.53 -12.41 47.86
CA PRO A 12 17.92 -13.25 46.71
C PRO A 12 16.72 -13.93 46.04
N ALA A 13 15.72 -14.33 46.80
CA ALA A 13 14.47 -14.90 46.28
C ALA A 13 13.67 -13.90 45.42
N PHE A 14 13.60 -12.63 45.84
CA PHE A 14 12.93 -11.59 45.02
C PHE A 14 13.66 -11.34 43.71
N ARG A 15 14.98 -11.28 43.71
CA ARG A 15 15.79 -11.13 42.48
C ARG A 15 15.65 -12.32 41.54
N GLN A 16 15.56 -13.54 42.06
CA GLN A 16 15.31 -14.74 41.26
C GLN A 16 13.89 -14.71 40.64
N TRP A 17 12.89 -14.33 41.43
CA TRP A 17 11.51 -14.19 40.96
C TRP A 17 11.43 -13.13 39.84
N VAL A 18 12.01 -11.95 40.01
CA VAL A 18 12.07 -10.92 38.98
C VAL A 18 12.74 -11.42 37.71
N LYS A 19 13.87 -12.12 37.82
CA LYS A 19 14.54 -12.74 36.65
C LYS A 19 13.65 -13.77 35.96
N LEU A 20 12.90 -14.56 36.71
CA LEU A 20 11.98 -15.55 36.14
C LEU A 20 10.85 -14.83 35.37
N VAL A 21 10.22 -13.81 35.95
CA VAL A 21 9.19 -13.03 35.29
C VAL A 21 9.70 -12.37 34.02
N LEU A 22 10.87 -11.73 34.06
CA LEU A 22 11.49 -11.11 32.89
C LEU A 22 11.80 -12.13 31.78
N ARG A 23 12.23 -13.35 32.15
CA ARG A 23 12.44 -14.44 31.16
C ARG A 23 11.12 -14.88 30.53
N ILE A 24 10.07 -15.04 31.32
CA ILE A 24 8.74 -15.42 30.80
C ILE A 24 8.22 -14.32 29.84
N LEU A 25 8.32 -13.06 30.20
CA LEU A 25 7.94 -11.94 29.35
C LEU A 25 8.74 -11.89 28.05
N LEU A 26 10.07 -12.09 28.15
CA LEU A 26 10.93 -12.14 26.97
C LEU A 26 10.57 -13.30 26.05
N LEU A 27 10.38 -14.51 26.59
CA LEU A 27 10.01 -15.68 25.80
C LEU A 27 8.61 -15.50 25.17
N GLY A 28 7.66 -14.94 25.91
CA GLY A 28 6.33 -14.59 25.37
C GLY A 28 6.41 -13.58 24.24
N TYR A 29 7.24 -12.55 24.36
CA TYR A 29 7.46 -11.58 23.31
C TYR A 29 8.14 -12.17 22.07
N LEU A 30 9.18 -13.03 22.26
CA LEU A 30 9.84 -13.75 21.16
C LEU A 30 8.88 -14.71 20.45
N ALA A 31 8.00 -15.39 21.19
CA ALA A 31 6.95 -16.22 20.61
C ALA A 31 5.95 -15.39 19.79
N LEU A 32 5.52 -14.22 20.29
CA LEU A 32 4.68 -13.29 19.56
C LEU A 32 5.34 -12.81 18.26
N MET A 33 6.62 -12.47 18.33
CA MET A 33 7.42 -12.11 17.14
C MET A 33 7.43 -13.23 16.10
N PHE A 34 7.72 -14.46 16.53
CA PHE A 34 7.79 -15.63 15.67
C PHE A 34 6.44 -15.93 15.00
N VAL A 35 5.37 -15.92 15.78
CA VAL A 35 3.98 -16.11 15.27
C VAL A 35 3.61 -15.00 14.30
N GLY A 36 3.92 -13.74 14.63
CA GLY A 36 3.66 -12.61 13.73
C GLY A 36 4.41 -12.74 12.40
N ALA A 37 5.68 -13.16 12.42
CA ALA A 37 6.47 -13.34 11.21
C ALA A 37 5.94 -14.46 10.28
N ILE A 38 5.37 -15.53 10.85
CA ILE A 38 4.82 -16.64 10.06
C ILE A 38 3.42 -16.35 9.54
N LEU A 39 2.57 -15.73 10.38
CA LEU A 39 1.15 -15.59 10.08
C LEU A 39 0.80 -14.30 9.35
N ILE A 40 1.72 -13.33 9.25
CA ILE A 40 1.38 -12.03 8.65
C ILE A 40 0.90 -12.15 7.20
N ASN A 41 1.59 -12.91 6.36
CA ASN A 41 1.21 -13.06 4.96
C ASN A 41 -0.15 -13.76 4.78
N PRO A 42 -0.42 -14.95 5.37
CA PRO A 42 -1.72 -15.59 5.23
C PRO A 42 -2.88 -14.83 5.89
N LEU A 43 -2.59 -13.95 6.86
CA LEU A 43 -3.62 -13.09 7.47
C LEU A 43 -3.84 -11.79 6.70
N LEU A 44 -2.83 -11.32 5.99
CA LEU A 44 -2.89 -10.06 5.24
C LEU A 44 -3.44 -10.26 3.83
N PHE A 45 -3.00 -11.29 3.11
CA PHE A 45 -3.32 -11.45 1.70
C PHE A 45 -4.49 -12.41 1.48
N HIS A 46 -5.50 -11.95 0.76
CA HIS A 46 -6.72 -12.71 0.47
C HIS A 46 -6.96 -12.73 -1.05
N PRO A 47 -6.16 -13.51 -1.82
CA PRO A 47 -6.32 -13.56 -3.27
C PRO A 47 -7.71 -14.05 -3.66
N PRO A 48 -8.47 -13.30 -4.50
CA PRO A 48 -9.69 -13.79 -5.10
C PRO A 48 -9.36 -14.96 -6.04
N GLY A 49 -10.31 -15.81 -6.26
CA GLY A 49 -10.10 -17.04 -7.03
C GLY A 49 -10.21 -16.89 -8.56
N HIS A 50 -10.30 -15.68 -9.11
CA HIS A 50 -10.50 -15.46 -10.54
C HIS A 50 -9.29 -15.94 -11.36
N LYS A 51 -9.57 -16.60 -12.48
CA LYS A 51 -8.56 -17.10 -13.42
C LYS A 51 -8.88 -16.72 -14.87
N ASP A 52 -9.79 -15.75 -15.02
CA ASP A 52 -10.22 -15.29 -16.33
C ASP A 52 -9.13 -14.47 -17.01
N GLU A 53 -8.97 -14.69 -18.31
CA GLU A 53 -8.07 -13.87 -19.12
C GLU A 53 -8.80 -12.61 -19.61
N LEU A 54 -8.14 -11.47 -19.48
CA LEU A 54 -8.62 -10.19 -19.96
C LEU A 54 -7.91 -9.78 -21.24
N ARG A 55 -8.63 -9.13 -22.15
CA ARG A 55 -8.00 -8.57 -23.36
C ARG A 55 -7.02 -7.45 -22.97
N GLY A 56 -5.79 -7.53 -23.46
CA GLY A 56 -4.71 -6.58 -23.16
C GLY A 56 -3.80 -7.03 -22.03
N GLN A 57 -3.95 -8.25 -21.55
CA GLN A 57 -3.01 -8.83 -20.58
C GLN A 57 -1.60 -8.93 -21.17
N VAL A 58 -0.63 -8.72 -20.31
CA VAL A 58 0.80 -8.86 -20.57
C VAL A 58 1.43 -9.68 -19.45
N LYS A 59 2.46 -10.42 -19.77
CA LYS A 59 3.24 -11.17 -18.80
C LYS A 59 4.43 -10.31 -18.34
N LEU A 60 4.58 -10.15 -17.05
CA LEU A 60 5.67 -9.40 -16.42
C LEU A 60 6.55 -10.38 -15.64
N HIS A 61 7.85 -10.32 -15.85
CA HIS A 61 8.82 -11.13 -15.13
C HIS A 61 9.39 -10.32 -13.97
N THR A 62 9.19 -10.80 -12.75
CA THR A 62 9.71 -10.15 -11.54
C THR A 62 11.14 -10.58 -11.24
N ALA A 63 11.90 -9.73 -10.53
CA ALA A 63 13.29 -10.01 -10.19
C ALA A 63 13.47 -11.22 -9.26
N ASP A 64 12.43 -11.61 -8.52
CA ASP A 64 12.39 -12.79 -7.66
C ASP A 64 11.97 -14.07 -8.40
N GLY A 65 11.82 -14.01 -9.75
CA GLY A 65 11.58 -15.15 -10.63
C GLY A 65 10.13 -15.56 -10.77
N ASN A 66 9.16 -14.74 -10.31
CA ASN A 66 7.76 -14.98 -10.55
C ASN A 66 7.30 -14.36 -11.88
N ASP A 67 6.25 -14.94 -12.45
CA ASP A 67 5.50 -14.37 -13.57
C ASP A 67 4.23 -13.73 -13.00
N VAL A 68 4.06 -12.43 -13.15
CA VAL A 68 2.84 -11.74 -12.77
C VAL A 68 2.10 -11.22 -13.99
N THR A 69 0.78 -11.26 -13.93
CA THR A 69 -0.09 -10.78 -14.99
C THR A 69 -0.28 -9.28 -14.85
N GLY A 70 -0.04 -8.55 -15.95
CA GLY A 70 -0.37 -7.14 -16.07
C GLY A 70 -1.52 -6.93 -17.05
N LEU A 71 -2.20 -5.80 -16.93
CA LEU A 71 -3.20 -5.33 -17.89
C LEU A 71 -2.80 -3.92 -18.33
N TYR A 72 -2.44 -3.79 -19.62
CA TYR A 72 -2.08 -2.50 -20.19
C TYR A 72 -3.16 -1.98 -21.13
N LEU A 73 -3.76 -0.86 -20.77
CA LEU A 73 -4.80 -0.16 -21.51
C LEU A 73 -4.26 1.19 -21.97
N PRO A 74 -3.65 1.26 -23.18
CA PRO A 74 -3.09 2.49 -23.69
C PRO A 74 -4.19 3.50 -24.05
N ASN A 75 -3.94 4.77 -23.76
CA ASN A 75 -4.71 5.88 -24.26
C ASN A 75 -3.79 6.84 -25.03
N PRO A 76 -3.77 6.83 -26.38
CA PRO A 76 -2.88 7.68 -27.16
C PRO A 76 -3.10 9.18 -26.97
N GLN A 77 -4.27 9.59 -26.46
CA GLN A 77 -4.59 10.98 -26.16
C GLN A 77 -4.16 11.42 -24.76
N SER A 78 -3.78 10.45 -23.91
CA SER A 78 -3.35 10.75 -22.55
C SER A 78 -1.90 11.17 -22.48
N ALA A 79 -1.65 12.24 -21.73
CA ALA A 79 -0.28 12.63 -21.39
C ALA A 79 0.33 11.74 -20.28
N TYR A 80 -0.49 10.97 -19.54
CA TYR A 80 -0.08 10.20 -18.38
C TYR A 80 -0.60 8.77 -18.42
N VAL A 81 0.16 7.86 -17.83
CA VAL A 81 -0.25 6.48 -17.56
C VAL A 81 -0.37 6.31 -16.06
N LEU A 82 -1.53 5.85 -15.62
CA LEU A 82 -1.78 5.46 -14.24
C LEU A 82 -1.24 4.04 -14.03
N LEU A 83 -0.29 3.87 -13.11
CA LEU A 83 0.15 2.55 -12.64
C LEU A 83 -0.63 2.22 -11.37
N PHE A 84 -1.61 1.33 -11.52
CA PHE A 84 -2.61 1.03 -10.50
C PHE A 84 -2.24 -0.20 -9.69
N SER A 85 -2.24 -0.06 -8.37
CA SER A 85 -2.08 -1.11 -7.37
C SER A 85 -3.38 -1.20 -6.55
N TYR A 86 -4.09 -2.30 -6.68
CA TYR A 86 -5.41 -2.50 -6.07
C TYR A 86 -5.34 -2.87 -4.57
N GLY A 87 -6.50 -2.95 -3.94
CA GLY A 87 -6.67 -3.30 -2.54
C GLY A 87 -6.55 -4.81 -2.28
N ASN A 88 -6.64 -5.19 -1.00
CA ASN A 88 -6.63 -6.59 -0.63
C ASN A 88 -7.97 -7.27 -1.04
N GLY A 89 -7.91 -8.50 -1.52
CA GLY A 89 -9.09 -9.23 -1.99
C GLY A 89 -9.60 -8.82 -3.37
N GLU A 90 -8.82 -8.03 -4.12
CA GLU A 90 -9.09 -7.59 -5.48
C GLU A 90 -8.07 -8.20 -6.46
N ASP A 91 -8.38 -8.22 -7.74
CA ASP A 91 -7.50 -8.60 -8.84
C ASP A 91 -7.90 -7.86 -10.11
N LEU A 92 -7.18 -8.09 -11.20
CA LEU A 92 -7.47 -7.43 -12.49
C LEU A 92 -8.87 -7.71 -13.01
N VAL A 93 -9.46 -8.87 -12.68
CA VAL A 93 -10.83 -9.21 -13.11
C VAL A 93 -11.85 -8.43 -12.30
N ALA A 94 -11.67 -8.37 -10.98
CA ALA A 94 -12.56 -7.63 -10.09
C ALA A 94 -12.56 -6.12 -10.38
N ASP A 95 -11.39 -5.58 -10.69
CA ASP A 95 -11.23 -4.14 -10.93
C ASP A 95 -11.41 -3.71 -12.39
N ARG A 96 -11.71 -4.64 -13.30
CA ARG A 96 -11.78 -4.36 -14.75
C ARG A 96 -12.62 -3.13 -15.08
N ASP A 97 -13.80 -3.03 -14.53
CA ASP A 97 -14.74 -1.95 -14.87
C ASP A 97 -14.24 -0.61 -14.31
N PHE A 98 -13.66 -0.58 -13.10
CA PHE A 98 -13.03 0.61 -12.54
C PHE A 98 -11.79 1.06 -13.34
N LEU A 99 -11.00 0.13 -13.86
CA LEU A 99 -9.87 0.44 -14.76
C LEU A 99 -10.35 1.03 -16.10
N GLN A 100 -11.50 0.57 -16.61
CA GLN A 100 -12.13 1.15 -17.81
C GLN A 100 -12.66 2.57 -17.56
N GLU A 101 -13.14 2.87 -16.35
CA GLU A 101 -13.53 4.23 -15.99
C GLU A 101 -12.33 5.21 -16.04
N PHE A 102 -11.16 4.82 -15.54
CA PHE A 102 -9.96 5.65 -15.71
C PHE A 102 -9.64 5.91 -17.18
N LEU A 103 -9.78 4.90 -18.03
CA LEU A 103 -9.57 5.06 -19.47
C LEU A 103 -10.57 6.06 -20.08
N SER A 104 -11.85 5.98 -19.69
CA SER A 104 -12.91 6.89 -20.15
C SER A 104 -12.67 8.33 -19.69
N HIS A 105 -12.05 8.52 -18.53
CA HIS A 105 -11.62 9.81 -17.97
C HIS A 105 -10.26 10.30 -18.52
N GLY A 106 -9.76 9.68 -19.57
CA GLY A 106 -8.59 10.15 -20.31
C GLY A 106 -7.24 9.78 -19.72
N TRP A 107 -7.16 8.73 -18.90
CA TRP A 107 -5.89 8.14 -18.47
C TRP A 107 -5.48 6.98 -19.39
N GLY A 108 -4.18 6.76 -19.62
CA GLY A 108 -3.69 5.44 -19.94
C GLY A 108 -3.60 4.66 -18.64
N VAL A 109 -3.76 3.33 -18.67
CA VAL A 109 -3.76 2.51 -17.45
C VAL A 109 -2.83 1.33 -17.61
N MET A 110 -2.04 1.08 -16.58
CA MET A 110 -1.31 -0.16 -16.32
C MET A 110 -1.71 -0.66 -14.92
N ALA A 111 -2.26 -1.86 -14.83
CA ALA A 111 -2.52 -2.54 -13.58
C ALA A 111 -1.83 -3.90 -13.60
N TYR A 112 -1.65 -4.53 -12.45
CA TYR A 112 -0.94 -5.80 -12.35
C TYR A 112 -1.45 -6.60 -11.16
N ASP A 113 -1.45 -7.94 -11.29
CA ASP A 113 -1.75 -8.84 -10.18
C ASP A 113 -0.52 -9.03 -9.28
N TYR A 114 -0.76 -9.17 -7.98
CA TYR A 114 0.30 -9.57 -7.05
C TYR A 114 0.67 -11.04 -7.24
N PRO A 115 1.85 -11.50 -6.78
CA PRO A 115 2.17 -12.92 -6.78
C PRO A 115 1.07 -13.74 -6.08
N GLY A 116 0.59 -14.80 -6.75
CA GLY A 116 -0.49 -15.65 -6.26
C GLY A 116 -1.92 -15.12 -6.46
N TYR A 117 -2.09 -13.90 -6.98
CA TYR A 117 -3.38 -13.31 -7.36
C TYR A 117 -3.65 -13.57 -8.85
N GLY A 118 -4.93 -13.61 -9.24
CA GLY A 118 -5.32 -13.83 -10.61
C GLY A 118 -4.62 -15.07 -11.23
N THR A 119 -3.97 -14.86 -12.36
CA THR A 119 -3.17 -15.89 -13.05
C THR A 119 -1.67 -15.80 -12.73
N SER A 120 -1.26 -14.91 -11.83
CA SER A 120 0.14 -14.74 -11.41
C SER A 120 0.67 -15.95 -10.64
N THR A 121 1.96 -16.27 -10.83
CA THR A 121 2.64 -17.32 -10.07
C THR A 121 3.14 -16.82 -8.71
N GLY A 122 3.70 -17.71 -7.91
CA GLY A 122 4.30 -17.39 -6.62
C GLY A 122 3.33 -17.33 -5.45
N LYS A 123 3.76 -16.67 -4.38
CA LYS A 123 2.96 -16.45 -3.16
C LYS A 123 3.02 -14.97 -2.79
N PRO A 124 1.91 -14.40 -2.27
CA PRO A 124 1.88 -13.00 -1.92
C PRO A 124 2.76 -12.70 -0.70
N SER A 125 3.48 -11.59 -0.79
CA SER A 125 4.32 -11.05 0.27
C SER A 125 4.60 -9.56 0.00
N GLU A 126 5.09 -8.81 0.99
CA GLU A 126 5.50 -7.42 0.80
C GLU A 126 6.54 -7.31 -0.33
N SER A 127 7.64 -8.08 -0.25
CA SER A 127 8.67 -8.07 -1.29
C SER A 127 8.18 -8.53 -2.66
N GLY A 128 7.22 -9.46 -2.71
CA GLY A 128 6.60 -9.90 -3.96
C GLY A 128 5.74 -8.80 -4.60
N CYS A 129 4.99 -8.03 -3.81
CA CYS A 129 4.23 -6.88 -4.29
C CYS A 129 5.16 -5.75 -4.79
N GLU A 130 6.28 -5.51 -4.08
CA GLU A 130 7.31 -4.56 -4.49
C GLU A 130 7.99 -5.00 -5.80
N ALA A 131 8.31 -6.28 -5.96
CA ALA A 131 8.86 -6.83 -7.20
C ALA A 131 7.87 -6.76 -8.38
N ALA A 132 6.57 -6.96 -8.11
CA ALA A 132 5.53 -6.88 -9.13
C ALA A 132 5.34 -5.44 -9.65
N ILE A 133 5.29 -4.44 -8.78
CA ILE A 133 5.19 -3.03 -9.22
C ILE A 133 6.47 -2.58 -9.93
N ASP A 134 7.66 -3.05 -9.50
CA ASP A 134 8.92 -2.78 -10.20
C ASP A 134 8.91 -3.35 -11.63
N ALA A 135 8.39 -4.56 -11.83
CA ALA A 135 8.25 -5.17 -13.15
C ALA A 135 7.25 -4.40 -14.04
N ALA A 136 6.11 -3.97 -13.47
CA ALA A 136 5.13 -3.18 -14.19
C ALA A 136 5.68 -1.77 -14.57
N TYR A 137 6.43 -1.14 -13.68
CA TYR A 137 7.11 0.12 -13.96
C TYR A 137 8.19 -0.05 -15.04
N ALA A 138 9.00 -1.11 -14.96
CA ALA A 138 10.02 -1.41 -15.96
C ALA A 138 9.40 -1.66 -17.34
N PHE A 139 8.28 -2.38 -17.42
CA PHE A 139 7.50 -2.56 -18.64
C PHE A 139 7.08 -1.22 -19.26
N LEU A 140 6.54 -0.29 -18.46
CA LEU A 140 6.15 1.03 -18.96
C LEU A 140 7.35 1.81 -19.48
N VAL A 141 8.46 1.84 -18.74
CA VAL A 141 9.64 2.64 -19.08
C VAL A 141 10.42 2.03 -20.23
N SER A 142 10.71 0.72 -20.17
CA SER A 142 11.66 0.07 -21.09
C SER A 142 10.99 -0.45 -22.34
N GLU A 143 9.75 -0.99 -22.25
CA GLU A 143 9.07 -1.58 -23.42
C GLU A 143 8.08 -0.60 -24.06
N LYS A 144 7.37 0.20 -23.26
CA LYS A 144 6.40 1.20 -23.77
C LYS A 144 7.02 2.58 -23.96
N HIS A 145 8.26 2.77 -23.53
CA HIS A 145 9.00 4.03 -23.63
C HIS A 145 8.28 5.22 -23.00
N ILE A 146 7.50 4.96 -21.94
CA ILE A 146 6.82 6.00 -21.18
C ILE A 146 7.83 6.70 -20.26
N PRO A 147 8.05 8.00 -20.40
CA PRO A 147 8.93 8.73 -19.49
C PRO A 147 8.48 8.61 -18.03
N PRO A 148 9.37 8.41 -17.05
CA PRO A 148 9.02 8.34 -15.63
C PRO A 148 8.11 9.48 -15.15
N ALA A 149 8.33 10.70 -15.61
CA ALA A 149 7.52 11.88 -15.29
C ALA A 149 6.07 11.79 -15.82
N ARG A 150 5.75 10.81 -16.67
CA ARG A 150 4.41 10.54 -17.19
C ARG A 150 3.73 9.34 -16.54
N ILE A 151 4.38 8.71 -15.57
CA ILE A 151 3.82 7.60 -14.79
C ILE A 151 3.31 8.15 -13.47
N VAL A 152 2.00 8.01 -13.23
CA VAL A 152 1.35 8.37 -11.96
C VAL A 152 1.01 7.08 -11.23
N LEU A 153 1.53 6.91 -10.04
CA LEU A 153 1.21 5.74 -9.23
C LEU A 153 -0.14 5.94 -8.55
N TYR A 154 -0.97 4.91 -8.55
CA TYR A 154 -2.22 4.88 -7.80
C TYR A 154 -2.21 3.67 -6.88
N GLY A 155 -2.18 3.91 -5.57
CA GLY A 155 -2.25 2.85 -4.56
C GLY A 155 -3.56 2.91 -3.79
N ARG A 156 -4.41 1.86 -3.92
CA ARG A 156 -5.64 1.72 -3.15
C ARG A 156 -5.43 0.74 -2.00
N SER A 157 -5.73 1.14 -0.76
CA SER A 157 -5.66 0.28 0.41
C SER A 157 -4.31 -0.47 0.49
N LEU A 158 -4.28 -1.81 0.39
CA LEU A 158 -3.06 -2.62 0.33
C LEU A 158 -2.06 -2.08 -0.71
N GLY A 159 -2.55 -1.68 -1.88
CA GLY A 159 -1.73 -1.16 -2.97
C GLY A 159 -1.00 0.14 -2.68
N SER A 160 -1.36 0.84 -1.60
CA SER A 160 -0.58 1.99 -1.15
C SER A 160 0.84 1.61 -0.70
N GLY A 161 1.04 0.37 -0.23
CA GLY A 161 2.35 -0.16 0.15
C GLY A 161 3.35 -0.15 -1.01
N PRO A 162 3.13 -0.96 -2.06
CA PRO A 162 4.03 -0.99 -3.21
C PRO A 162 4.11 0.37 -3.94
N ALA A 163 3.03 1.16 -4.01
CA ALA A 163 3.06 2.47 -4.64
C ALA A 163 3.98 3.46 -3.90
N VAL A 164 3.88 3.54 -2.58
CA VAL A 164 4.77 4.38 -1.75
C VAL A 164 6.20 3.89 -1.80
N ASP A 165 6.42 2.57 -1.76
CA ASP A 165 7.76 1.99 -1.88
C ASP A 165 8.42 2.38 -3.21
N LEU A 166 7.74 2.16 -4.34
CA LEU A 166 8.27 2.52 -5.65
C LEU A 166 8.56 4.02 -5.76
N ALA A 167 7.62 4.89 -5.34
CA ALA A 167 7.78 6.34 -5.38
C ALA A 167 8.98 6.82 -4.53
N SER A 168 9.34 6.10 -3.46
CA SER A 168 10.50 6.43 -2.62
C SER A 168 11.84 6.08 -3.27
N ARG A 169 11.85 5.21 -4.29
CA ARG A 169 13.06 4.67 -4.94
C ARG A 169 13.22 5.09 -6.40
N LYS A 170 12.13 5.42 -7.08
CA LYS A 170 12.10 5.70 -8.52
C LYS A 170 11.43 7.03 -8.82
N PRO A 171 11.86 7.75 -9.87
CA PRO A 171 11.16 8.94 -10.32
C PRO A 171 9.78 8.59 -10.88
N VAL A 172 8.78 9.40 -10.53
CA VAL A 172 7.39 9.28 -11.00
C VAL A 172 6.79 10.66 -11.21
N GLY A 173 5.75 10.76 -12.03
CA GLY A 173 5.04 12.01 -12.31
C GLY A 173 4.13 12.47 -11.18
N GLY A 174 3.64 11.54 -10.36
CA GLY A 174 2.74 11.82 -9.24
C GLY A 174 2.38 10.55 -8.47
N LEU A 175 1.75 10.73 -7.32
CA LEU A 175 1.29 9.67 -6.44
C LEU A 175 -0.15 9.94 -6.01
N VAL A 176 -1.04 8.99 -6.20
CA VAL A 176 -2.40 8.99 -5.68
C VAL A 176 -2.53 7.90 -4.63
N LEU A 177 -2.98 8.24 -3.46
CA LEU A 177 -3.19 7.33 -2.35
C LEU A 177 -4.66 7.34 -1.92
N GLN A 178 -5.37 6.25 -2.16
CA GLN A 178 -6.76 6.04 -1.75
C GLN A 178 -6.83 5.10 -0.57
N SER A 179 -7.46 5.52 0.52
CA SER A 179 -7.64 4.74 1.76
C SER A 179 -6.31 4.12 2.25
N ALA A 180 -5.24 4.91 2.18
CA ALA A 180 -3.89 4.46 2.48
C ALA A 180 -3.61 4.41 3.98
N TYR A 181 -2.76 3.47 4.39
CA TYR A 181 -2.36 3.25 5.78
C TYR A 181 -0.91 3.68 6.04
N THR A 182 -0.61 4.01 7.30
CA THR A 182 0.76 4.34 7.73
C THR A 182 1.66 3.11 7.77
N SER A 183 1.14 1.99 8.23
CA SER A 183 1.73 0.65 8.16
C SER A 183 0.67 -0.40 8.54
N ILE A 184 0.88 -1.65 8.13
CA ILE A 184 -0.12 -2.73 8.34
C ILE A 184 -0.37 -2.99 9.83
N PHE A 185 0.68 -3.08 10.65
CA PHE A 185 0.46 -3.36 12.08
C PHE A 185 -0.31 -2.23 12.78
N ARG A 186 -0.15 -0.98 12.35
CA ARG A 186 -0.87 0.15 12.95
C ARG A 186 -2.35 0.20 12.57
N VAL A 187 -2.75 -0.39 11.47
CA VAL A 187 -4.18 -0.58 11.15
C VAL A 187 -4.86 -1.43 12.22
N VAL A 188 -4.19 -2.50 12.68
CA VAL A 188 -4.75 -3.45 13.65
C VAL A 188 -4.54 -3.00 15.09
N THR A 189 -3.34 -2.51 15.43
CA THR A 189 -2.93 -2.30 16.83
C THR A 189 -2.85 -0.83 17.24
N HIS A 190 -2.96 0.11 16.30
CA HIS A 190 -2.72 1.55 16.47
C HIS A 190 -1.30 1.92 16.92
N TYR A 191 -0.51 0.97 17.45
CA TYR A 191 0.83 1.17 17.98
C TYR A 191 1.82 0.18 17.35
N ARG A 192 3.08 0.58 17.30
CA ARG A 192 4.16 -0.32 16.89
C ARG A 192 4.50 -1.28 18.04
N ILE A 193 4.02 -2.51 17.96
CA ILE A 193 4.27 -3.56 18.98
C ILE A 193 5.51 -4.39 18.61
N LEU A 194 5.73 -4.66 17.32
CA LEU A 194 6.86 -5.44 16.82
C LEU A 194 8.01 -4.53 16.36
N PRO A 195 9.28 -5.00 16.41
CA PRO A 195 10.44 -4.20 16.01
C PRO A 195 10.53 -3.98 14.48
N TRP A 196 9.76 -4.72 13.70
CA TRP A 196 9.54 -4.48 12.27
C TRP A 196 8.10 -4.07 12.00
N ASP A 197 7.83 -3.64 10.77
CA ASP A 197 6.50 -3.35 10.27
C ASP A 197 6.37 -3.86 8.83
N VAL A 198 5.17 -4.04 8.33
CA VAL A 198 4.88 -4.46 6.96
C VAL A 198 4.29 -3.27 6.21
N PHE A 199 4.80 -3.00 5.01
CA PHE A 199 4.45 -1.83 4.22
C PHE A 199 4.49 -0.55 5.06
N ASN A 200 5.67 -0.21 5.58
CA ASN A 200 5.87 0.96 6.46
C ASN A 200 5.87 2.27 5.65
N ASN A 201 4.70 2.67 5.18
CA ASN A 201 4.50 3.85 4.32
C ASN A 201 4.93 5.14 5.01
N ILE A 202 4.66 5.27 6.32
CA ILE A 202 4.99 6.51 7.06
C ILE A 202 6.50 6.75 7.15
N ALA A 203 7.31 5.69 7.10
CA ALA A 203 8.76 5.84 7.09
C ALA A 203 9.31 6.26 5.72
N LYS A 204 8.58 5.95 4.63
CA LYS A 204 9.02 6.19 3.25
C LYS A 204 8.46 7.51 2.68
N ILE A 205 7.24 7.92 3.07
CA ILE A 205 6.51 9.04 2.46
C ILE A 205 7.25 10.37 2.53
N SER A 206 8.05 10.61 3.57
CA SER A 206 8.82 11.84 3.76
C SER A 206 9.99 12.02 2.78
N SER A 207 10.40 10.96 2.08
CA SER A 207 11.41 11.00 1.02
C SER A 207 10.83 11.24 -0.38
N ILE A 208 9.50 11.24 -0.52
CA ILE A 208 8.82 11.39 -1.81
C ILE A 208 8.50 12.86 -2.04
N HIS A 209 9.01 13.41 -3.16
CA HIS A 209 8.78 14.80 -3.54
C HIS A 209 7.82 14.96 -4.74
N ALA A 210 7.45 13.86 -5.41
CA ALA A 210 6.45 13.86 -6.47
C ALA A 210 5.10 14.39 -5.94
N PRO A 211 4.30 15.11 -6.74
CA PRO A 211 2.98 15.58 -6.31
C PRO A 211 2.11 14.45 -5.75
N LEU A 212 1.38 14.71 -4.66
CA LEU A 212 0.50 13.77 -3.97
C LEU A 212 -0.97 14.21 -4.07
N LEU A 213 -1.85 13.26 -4.39
CA LEU A 213 -3.28 13.34 -4.11
C LEU A 213 -3.65 12.27 -3.08
N SER A 214 -4.12 12.67 -1.90
CA SER A 214 -4.61 11.76 -0.86
C SER A 214 -6.14 11.75 -0.85
N ILE A 215 -6.73 10.56 -0.98
CA ILE A 215 -8.18 10.34 -1.03
C ILE A 215 -8.56 9.42 0.12
N HIS A 216 -9.50 9.83 0.99
CA HIS A 216 -9.88 9.00 2.13
C HIS A 216 -11.30 9.29 2.60
N GLY A 217 -12.04 8.24 2.98
CA GLY A 217 -13.34 8.36 3.61
C GLY A 217 -13.21 8.76 5.09
N THR A 218 -14.05 9.70 5.56
CA THR A 218 -13.96 10.14 6.96
C THR A 218 -14.41 9.09 7.96
N ASP A 219 -15.25 8.16 7.50
CA ASP A 219 -15.85 7.10 8.32
C ASP A 219 -15.27 5.71 7.97
N ASP A 220 -14.04 5.68 7.41
CA ASP A 220 -13.34 4.44 7.07
C ASP A 220 -13.03 3.64 8.35
N HIS A 221 -13.73 2.50 8.50
CA HIS A 221 -13.60 1.59 9.64
C HIS A 221 -12.56 0.50 9.44
N VAL A 222 -12.07 0.30 8.21
CA VAL A 222 -11.01 -0.67 7.89
C VAL A 222 -9.64 -0.04 8.06
N VAL A 223 -9.42 1.11 7.41
CA VAL A 223 -8.23 1.93 7.55
C VAL A 223 -8.66 3.30 8.10
N PRO A 224 -8.64 3.50 9.42
CA PRO A 224 -9.13 4.73 10.02
C PRO A 224 -8.53 5.99 9.39
N PHE A 225 -9.36 7.00 9.16
CA PHE A 225 -9.04 8.26 8.45
C PHE A 225 -7.73 8.92 8.86
N TRP A 226 -7.34 8.81 10.16
CA TRP A 226 -6.09 9.39 10.66
C TRP A 226 -4.84 8.87 9.94
N HIS A 227 -4.89 7.66 9.35
CA HIS A 227 -3.78 7.12 8.56
C HIS A 227 -3.52 7.95 7.30
N GLY A 228 -4.57 8.20 6.50
CA GLY A 228 -4.47 9.02 5.30
C GLY A 228 -4.00 10.43 5.63
N LYS A 229 -4.56 11.02 6.71
CA LYS A 229 -4.14 12.33 7.20
C LYS A 229 -2.68 12.36 7.63
N ALA A 230 -2.20 11.34 8.34
CA ALA A 230 -0.80 11.27 8.79
C ALA A 230 0.18 11.17 7.61
N LEU A 231 -0.14 10.38 6.57
CA LEU A 231 0.66 10.31 5.35
C LEU A 231 0.66 11.65 4.59
N PHE A 232 -0.52 12.26 4.46
CA PHE A 232 -0.65 13.58 3.85
C PHE A 232 0.18 14.62 4.57
N ASP A 233 0.11 14.70 5.90
CA ASP A 233 0.86 15.66 6.70
C ASP A 233 2.38 15.46 6.58
N ALA A 234 2.84 14.21 6.54
CA ALA A 234 4.25 13.84 6.47
C ALA A 234 4.88 14.02 5.07
N HIS A 235 4.07 14.09 4.01
CA HIS A 235 4.56 14.27 2.65
C HIS A 235 5.10 15.70 2.44
N PRO A 236 6.36 15.89 1.96
CA PRO A 236 6.99 17.20 1.87
C PRO A 236 6.68 17.96 0.56
N GLY A 237 6.27 17.26 -0.50
CA GLY A 237 6.05 17.83 -1.83
C GLY A 237 4.69 18.54 -1.98
N PRO A 238 4.39 19.02 -3.21
CA PRO A 238 3.06 19.53 -3.52
C PRO A 238 1.99 18.48 -3.24
N LYS A 239 0.90 18.87 -2.58
CA LYS A 239 -0.12 17.91 -2.16
C LYS A 239 -1.52 18.46 -2.21
N GLN A 240 -2.45 17.61 -2.61
CA GLN A 240 -3.89 17.83 -2.65
C GLN A 240 -4.59 16.72 -1.87
N PHE A 241 -5.80 16.96 -1.44
CA PHE A 241 -6.60 15.93 -0.78
C PHE A 241 -8.06 15.94 -1.27
N LEU A 242 -8.69 14.78 -1.17
CA LEU A 242 -10.13 14.59 -1.23
C LEU A 242 -10.54 13.79 0.00
N TRP A 243 -11.02 14.48 1.03
CA TRP A 243 -11.67 13.84 2.17
C TRP A 243 -13.15 13.69 1.86
N VAL A 244 -13.66 12.44 1.85
CA VAL A 244 -15.04 12.12 1.46
C VAL A 244 -15.87 11.94 2.71
N PRO A 245 -16.73 12.92 3.07
CA PRO A 245 -17.54 12.83 4.30
C PRO A 245 -18.51 11.64 4.27
N GLY A 246 -18.54 10.87 5.36
CA GLY A 246 -19.45 9.73 5.54
C GLY A 246 -19.09 8.50 4.71
N ALA A 247 -18.01 8.55 3.90
CA ALA A 247 -17.57 7.37 3.17
C ALA A 247 -16.78 6.42 4.06
N ASP A 248 -17.08 5.13 3.94
CA ASP A 248 -16.32 4.02 4.48
C ASP A 248 -15.34 3.46 3.43
N HIS A 249 -14.51 2.51 3.82
CA HIS A 249 -13.45 1.90 3.01
C HIS A 249 -13.94 1.38 1.65
N ASN A 250 -15.06 0.64 1.67
CA ASN A 250 -15.54 -0.09 0.50
C ASN A 250 -16.55 0.68 -0.35
N ASN A 251 -17.10 1.80 0.14
CA ASN A 251 -18.08 2.60 -0.60
C ASN A 251 -17.55 3.98 -1.02
N LEU A 252 -16.26 4.25 -0.81
CA LEU A 252 -15.66 5.56 -1.05
C LEU A 252 -15.89 6.05 -2.48
N VAL A 253 -15.73 5.17 -3.48
CA VAL A 253 -15.90 5.52 -4.90
C VAL A 253 -17.35 5.92 -5.18
N ASP A 254 -18.31 5.15 -4.65
CA ASP A 254 -19.75 5.40 -4.85
C ASP A 254 -20.19 6.71 -4.17
N VAL A 255 -19.74 6.93 -2.91
CA VAL A 255 -20.08 8.15 -2.15
C VAL A 255 -19.42 9.39 -2.76
N ALA A 256 -18.18 9.27 -3.22
CA ALA A 256 -17.47 10.38 -3.87
C ALA A 256 -18.06 10.72 -5.24
N GLY A 257 -18.49 9.71 -6.02
CA GLY A 257 -19.04 9.88 -7.34
C GLY A 257 -18.19 10.80 -8.22
N GLU A 258 -18.81 11.78 -8.89
CA GLU A 258 -18.15 12.75 -9.78
C GLU A 258 -17.06 13.59 -9.10
N THR A 259 -17.08 13.73 -7.77
CA THR A 259 -16.03 14.47 -7.05
C THR A 259 -14.69 13.74 -7.08
N LEU A 260 -14.69 12.41 -7.13
CA LEU A 260 -13.48 11.60 -7.33
C LEU A 260 -12.80 11.92 -8.66
N TRP A 261 -13.58 11.87 -9.74
CA TRP A 261 -13.08 12.12 -11.10
C TRP A 261 -12.61 13.56 -11.28
N THR A 262 -13.36 14.52 -10.72
CA THR A 262 -12.97 15.94 -10.69
C THR A 262 -11.64 16.17 -9.96
N ALA A 263 -11.44 15.51 -8.82
CA ALA A 263 -10.20 15.60 -8.06
C ALA A 263 -9.01 14.99 -8.83
N LEU A 264 -9.22 13.83 -9.45
CA LEU A 264 -8.21 13.15 -10.28
C LEU A 264 -7.83 13.98 -11.51
N ASP A 265 -8.81 14.61 -12.18
CA ASP A 265 -8.55 15.48 -13.33
C ASP A 265 -7.84 16.77 -12.93
N THR A 266 -8.23 17.38 -11.81
CA THR A 266 -7.55 18.56 -11.24
C THR A 266 -6.10 18.22 -10.88
N PHE A 267 -5.88 17.08 -10.24
CA PHE A 267 -4.54 16.60 -9.92
C PHE A 267 -3.71 16.39 -11.20
N ARG A 268 -4.26 15.66 -12.21
CA ARG A 268 -3.59 15.42 -13.49
C ARG A 268 -3.15 16.71 -14.18
N ARG A 269 -4.01 17.75 -14.15
CA ARG A 269 -3.69 19.07 -14.74
C ARG A 269 -2.62 19.84 -13.98
N SER A 270 -2.43 19.56 -12.71
CA SER A 270 -1.40 20.19 -11.88
C SER A 270 -0.01 19.53 -12.01
N LEU A 271 0.08 18.36 -12.65
CA LEU A 271 1.34 17.66 -12.83
C LEU A 271 2.27 18.37 -13.82
N PRO A 272 3.60 18.29 -13.63
CA PRO A 272 4.58 18.85 -14.56
C PRO A 272 4.41 18.29 -15.98
N ARG A 273 4.41 19.17 -16.98
CA ARG A 273 4.29 18.80 -18.41
C ARG A 273 5.59 18.27 -18.99
#